data_9cbc0900213b83af4d14e07683503abb
#
_entry.id   9cbc0900213b83af4d14e07683503abb
#
_cell.length_a   1.000
_cell.length_b   1.000
_cell.length_c   1.000
_cell.angle_alpha   90.00
_cell.angle_beta   90.00
_cell.angle_gamma   90.00
#
_symmetry.space_group_name_H-M   'P 1'
#
loop_
_entity.id
_entity.type
_entity.pdbx_description
1 polymer ?
#
loop_
_entity_poly.entity_id
_entity_poly.type
_entity_poly.pdbx_seq_one_letter_code
_entity_poly.pdbx_strand_id
1 'polypeptide(L)'
;MAREPVEDHEPRRKIKIIVDGTVYEVAEKTTVMRALESLGYRFTRFPEENAIFSPCLTGGCYSCPVIVNGEVKPACHTEVKDGDVISTNVEGVEPLRIVEGFSPHQVGGVGTPYWVKGKAGYIEVAAFAAGCNLRCPTCQNYFVTYNSALPAMTPNEAAWKLSLMRKRYGVDRMAISGGEATLNHDWIVKFFKKLRRLNPDENARFHLDTNATVLTRERIDDLIMAGVTDIGPDLKAFRLETFQLITGIEDKELALKYLKTSWDAVKYIADNYYPEMVFMGIGIPYNRFFYPTLEELLKMGEKIASIDPDVQVCVLDYRPEFRRREIVQPTPKEMLRVKEALNGVGLRKVIVQTIAGHFGP
;
A
#
# COMPACT_ATOMS: atom_id res chain seq x y z
N MET A 1 -7.19 12.48 -34.98
CA MET A 1 -8.42 11.70 -35.21
C MET A 1 -8.57 10.74 -34.02
N ALA A 2 -9.35 11.12 -33.03
CA ALA A 2 -9.73 10.26 -31.92
C ALA A 2 -10.71 9.21 -32.47
N ARG A 3 -10.40 7.92 -32.30
CA ARG A 3 -11.39 6.88 -32.53
C ARG A 3 -12.38 6.91 -31.39
N GLU A 4 -13.64 7.21 -31.68
CA GLU A 4 -14.74 7.00 -30.76
C GLU A 4 -14.76 5.54 -30.30
N PRO A 5 -15.04 5.25 -29.03
CA PRO A 5 -15.22 3.87 -28.58
C PRO A 5 -16.46 3.31 -29.29
N VAL A 6 -16.29 2.26 -30.06
CA VAL A 6 -17.40 1.45 -30.59
C VAL A 6 -18.01 0.77 -29.36
N GLU A 7 -19.13 1.27 -28.88
CA GLU A 7 -19.99 0.57 -27.93
C GLU A 7 -20.61 -0.62 -28.65
N ASP A 8 -20.08 -1.80 -28.39
CA ASP A 8 -20.60 -3.07 -28.87
C ASP A 8 -21.88 -3.38 -28.07
N HIS A 9 -23.04 -2.96 -28.58
CA HIS A 9 -24.35 -3.12 -27.97
C HIS A 9 -25.03 -4.47 -28.28
N GLU A 10 -24.29 -5.53 -28.56
CA GLU A 10 -24.92 -6.85 -28.52
C GLU A 10 -25.27 -7.22 -27.06
N PRO A 11 -26.52 -7.61 -26.78
CA PRO A 11 -26.92 -8.04 -25.43
C PRO A 11 -26.07 -9.23 -25.03
N ARG A 12 -25.21 -9.06 -24.03
CA ARG A 12 -24.36 -10.14 -23.53
C ARG A 12 -25.22 -11.34 -23.17
N ARG A 13 -24.80 -12.52 -23.59
CA ARG A 13 -25.45 -13.78 -23.22
C ARG A 13 -25.60 -13.84 -21.70
N LYS A 14 -26.73 -14.31 -21.21
CA LYS A 14 -26.96 -14.58 -19.79
C LYS A 14 -26.52 -16.00 -19.44
N ILE A 15 -25.92 -16.16 -18.29
CA ILE A 15 -25.53 -17.42 -17.69
C ILE A 15 -26.17 -17.54 -16.30
N LYS A 16 -26.30 -18.75 -15.81
CA LYS A 16 -26.85 -19.02 -14.47
C LYS A 16 -25.73 -19.27 -13.48
N ILE A 17 -25.79 -18.60 -12.35
CA ILE A 17 -24.90 -18.80 -11.20
C ILE A 17 -25.74 -19.01 -9.95
N ILE A 18 -25.15 -19.62 -8.93
CA ILE A 18 -25.77 -19.78 -7.61
C ILE A 18 -25.00 -18.87 -6.65
N VAL A 19 -25.68 -17.92 -6.01
CA VAL A 19 -25.08 -17.04 -5.00
C VAL A 19 -25.80 -17.26 -3.68
N ASP A 20 -25.06 -17.68 -2.65
CA ASP A 20 -25.57 -17.97 -1.30
C ASP A 20 -26.82 -18.85 -1.32
N GLY A 21 -26.82 -19.90 -2.17
CA GLY A 21 -27.88 -20.88 -2.34
C GLY A 21 -29.02 -20.46 -3.28
N THR A 22 -29.03 -19.26 -3.82
CA THR A 22 -30.07 -18.76 -4.73
C THR A 22 -29.57 -18.69 -6.18
N VAL A 23 -30.37 -19.15 -7.13
CA VAL A 23 -30.03 -19.12 -8.57
C VAL A 23 -30.31 -17.73 -9.16
N TYR A 24 -29.36 -17.18 -9.87
CA TYR A 24 -29.48 -15.90 -10.57
C TYR A 24 -29.01 -15.99 -12.03
N GLU A 25 -29.57 -15.14 -12.87
CA GLU A 25 -29.07 -14.90 -14.24
C GLU A 25 -28.25 -13.62 -14.28
N VAL A 26 -27.00 -13.73 -14.73
CA VAL A 26 -26.07 -12.61 -14.84
C VAL A 26 -25.44 -12.54 -16.24
N ALA A 27 -24.86 -11.42 -16.61
CA ALA A 27 -24.17 -11.28 -17.87
C ALA A 27 -22.89 -12.14 -17.92
N GLU A 28 -22.71 -12.89 -18.99
CA GLU A 28 -21.46 -13.61 -19.30
C GLU A 28 -20.27 -12.62 -19.46
N LYS A 29 -19.05 -13.10 -19.26
CA LYS A 29 -17.82 -12.30 -19.41
C LYS A 29 -17.77 -11.08 -18.48
N THR A 30 -18.29 -11.23 -17.29
CA THR A 30 -18.20 -10.23 -16.24
C THR A 30 -17.46 -10.79 -15.02
N THR A 31 -16.98 -9.94 -14.12
CA THR A 31 -16.36 -10.40 -12.88
C THR A 31 -17.42 -10.76 -11.84
N VAL A 32 -17.06 -11.61 -10.88
CA VAL A 32 -17.92 -11.93 -9.72
C VAL A 32 -18.36 -10.64 -9.03
N MET A 33 -17.47 -9.66 -8.85
CA MET A 33 -17.81 -8.36 -8.28
C MET A 33 -18.95 -7.68 -9.05
N ARG A 34 -18.84 -7.56 -10.37
CA ARG A 34 -19.87 -6.91 -11.20
C ARG A 34 -21.19 -7.69 -11.23
N ALA A 35 -21.11 -9.03 -11.22
CA ALA A 35 -22.29 -9.87 -11.11
C ALA A 35 -23.00 -9.61 -9.76
N LEU A 36 -22.27 -9.63 -8.64
CA LEU A 36 -22.82 -9.35 -7.32
C LEU A 36 -23.37 -7.92 -7.19
N GLU A 37 -22.70 -6.90 -7.76
CA GLU A 37 -23.22 -5.52 -7.83
C GLU A 37 -24.59 -5.46 -8.54
N SER A 38 -24.76 -6.19 -9.64
CA SER A 38 -26.06 -6.28 -10.35
C SER A 38 -27.15 -6.95 -9.55
N LEU A 39 -26.79 -7.73 -8.52
CA LEU A 39 -27.71 -8.39 -7.57
C LEU A 39 -27.94 -7.57 -6.29
N GLY A 40 -27.36 -6.36 -6.20
CA GLY A 40 -27.57 -5.45 -5.08
C GLY A 40 -26.50 -5.52 -3.97
N TYR A 41 -25.46 -6.34 -4.13
CA TYR A 41 -24.33 -6.33 -3.20
C TYR A 41 -23.53 -5.04 -3.34
N ARG A 42 -23.15 -4.46 -2.19
CA ARG A 42 -22.40 -3.20 -2.15
C ARG A 42 -20.90 -3.44 -2.09
N PHE A 43 -20.15 -2.83 -3.00
CA PHE A 43 -18.68 -2.82 -3.00
C PHE A 43 -18.15 -1.42 -2.74
N THR A 44 -17.05 -1.32 -2.00
CA THR A 44 -16.43 -0.03 -1.66
C THR A 44 -14.91 -0.07 -1.87
N ARG A 45 -14.34 1.11 -2.11
CA ARG A 45 -12.87 1.29 -2.21
C ARG A 45 -12.24 1.84 -0.94
N PHE A 46 -13.05 2.17 0.05
CA PHE A 46 -12.65 2.54 1.40
C PHE A 46 -13.31 1.58 2.41
N PRO A 47 -12.67 1.21 3.53
CA PRO A 47 -13.30 0.34 4.53
C PRO A 47 -14.59 0.95 5.07
N GLU A 48 -15.70 0.23 4.92
CA GLU A 48 -17.04 0.64 5.36
C GLU A 48 -17.80 -0.59 5.85
N GLU A 49 -18.67 -0.39 6.84
CA GLU A 49 -19.58 -1.44 7.33
C GLU A 49 -20.59 -1.84 6.25
N ASN A 50 -21.01 -3.09 6.29
CA ASN A 50 -22.02 -3.66 5.38
C ASN A 50 -21.69 -3.52 3.88
N ALA A 51 -20.40 -3.53 3.55
CA ALA A 51 -19.92 -3.50 2.17
C ALA A 51 -18.69 -4.39 1.99
N ILE A 52 -18.55 -4.99 0.81
CA ILE A 52 -17.37 -5.77 0.46
C ILE A 52 -16.25 -4.78 0.05
N PHE A 53 -15.15 -4.82 0.78
CA PHE A 53 -14.02 -3.94 0.51
C PHE A 53 -13.21 -4.42 -0.69
N SER A 54 -13.28 -3.70 -1.81
CA SER A 54 -12.61 -4.05 -3.08
C SER A 54 -11.71 -2.91 -3.58
N PRO A 55 -10.59 -2.61 -2.90
CA PRO A 55 -9.82 -1.41 -3.16
C PRO A 55 -8.90 -1.50 -4.37
N CYS A 56 -8.28 -2.66 -4.64
CA CYS A 56 -7.22 -2.75 -5.64
C CYS A 56 -7.75 -2.96 -7.07
N LEU A 57 -8.86 -3.63 -7.27
CA LEU A 57 -9.45 -4.01 -8.57
C LEU A 57 -8.48 -4.74 -9.52
N THR A 58 -7.41 -5.34 -8.98
CA THR A 58 -6.37 -6.06 -9.74
C THR A 58 -6.19 -7.52 -9.31
N GLY A 59 -6.98 -7.97 -8.33
CA GLY A 59 -6.95 -9.34 -7.82
C GLY A 59 -5.87 -9.64 -6.78
N GLY A 60 -4.78 -8.89 -6.73
CA GLY A 60 -3.61 -9.22 -5.91
C GLY A 60 -3.81 -9.11 -4.39
N CYS A 61 -4.65 -8.18 -3.92
CA CYS A 61 -4.81 -7.94 -2.48
C CYS A 61 -5.75 -8.90 -1.76
N TYR A 62 -6.68 -9.57 -2.46
CA TYR A 62 -7.69 -10.46 -1.86
C TYR A 62 -8.54 -9.82 -0.74
N SER A 63 -8.75 -8.50 -0.78
CA SER A 63 -9.61 -7.80 0.20
C SER A 63 -11.10 -7.91 -0.11
N CYS A 64 -11.46 -8.48 -1.26
CA CYS A 64 -12.82 -8.82 -1.67
C CYS A 64 -12.97 -10.34 -1.88
N PRO A 65 -12.70 -11.16 -0.83
CA PRO A 65 -12.72 -12.59 -0.99
C PRO A 65 -14.18 -13.09 -1.17
N VAL A 66 -14.32 -14.09 -2.01
CA VAL A 66 -15.53 -14.90 -2.17
C VAL A 66 -15.10 -16.36 -2.32
N ILE A 67 -15.99 -17.29 -2.04
CA ILE A 67 -15.75 -18.71 -2.33
C ILE A 67 -16.46 -19.04 -3.64
N VAL A 68 -15.69 -19.42 -4.66
CA VAL A 68 -16.22 -19.85 -5.97
C VAL A 68 -15.88 -21.33 -6.14
N ASN A 69 -16.89 -22.18 -6.23
CA ASN A 69 -16.75 -23.64 -6.38
C ASN A 69 -15.83 -24.26 -5.29
N GLY A 70 -15.91 -23.75 -4.06
CA GLY A 70 -15.10 -24.21 -2.92
C GLY A 70 -13.71 -23.57 -2.79
N GLU A 71 -13.30 -22.70 -3.71
CA GLU A 71 -12.02 -22.02 -3.66
C GLU A 71 -12.15 -20.53 -3.34
N VAL A 72 -11.26 -19.99 -2.49
CA VAL A 72 -11.20 -18.56 -2.20
C VAL A 72 -10.64 -17.79 -3.39
N LYS A 73 -11.40 -16.86 -3.92
CA LYS A 73 -11.05 -16.03 -5.09
C LYS A 73 -11.29 -14.54 -4.80
N PRO A 74 -10.55 -13.62 -5.44
CA PRO A 74 -10.85 -12.18 -5.37
C PRO A 74 -12.01 -11.82 -6.32
N ALA A 75 -13.13 -11.37 -5.80
CA ALA A 75 -14.33 -11.07 -6.58
C ALA A 75 -14.07 -10.06 -7.72
N CYS A 76 -13.19 -9.08 -7.50
CA CYS A 76 -12.89 -8.04 -8.48
C CYS A 76 -12.16 -8.52 -9.75
N HIS A 77 -11.58 -9.71 -9.73
CA HIS A 77 -10.73 -10.23 -10.81
C HIS A 77 -11.13 -11.63 -11.30
N THR A 78 -12.07 -12.27 -10.65
CA THR A 78 -12.57 -13.60 -11.01
C THR A 78 -13.74 -13.46 -11.97
N GLU A 79 -13.63 -14.02 -13.17
CA GLU A 79 -14.71 -14.07 -14.17
C GLU A 79 -15.73 -15.13 -13.77
N VAL A 80 -17.04 -14.81 -13.89
CA VAL A 80 -18.13 -15.77 -13.66
C VAL A 80 -18.28 -16.74 -14.84
N LYS A 81 -18.61 -17.99 -14.52
CA LYS A 81 -18.90 -19.05 -15.50
C LYS A 81 -20.29 -19.62 -15.24
N ASP A 82 -20.89 -20.19 -16.30
CA ASP A 82 -22.18 -20.86 -16.17
C ASP A 82 -22.08 -22.03 -15.18
N GLY A 83 -23.01 -22.06 -14.22
CA GLY A 83 -23.04 -23.06 -13.15
C GLY A 83 -22.16 -22.75 -11.94
N ASP A 84 -21.44 -21.63 -11.88
CA ASP A 84 -20.64 -21.29 -10.70
C ASP A 84 -21.47 -21.20 -9.43
N VAL A 85 -20.97 -21.81 -8.35
CA VAL A 85 -21.50 -21.71 -7.00
C VAL A 85 -20.64 -20.74 -6.21
N ILE A 86 -21.23 -19.61 -5.81
CA ILE A 86 -20.54 -18.49 -5.15
C ILE A 86 -21.10 -18.32 -3.74
N SER A 87 -20.21 -18.28 -2.74
CA SER A 87 -20.58 -17.83 -1.39
C SER A 87 -19.90 -16.52 -1.07
N THR A 88 -20.68 -15.57 -0.55
CA THR A 88 -20.17 -14.28 -0.03
C THR A 88 -19.79 -14.39 1.46
N ASN A 89 -20.25 -15.44 2.16
CA ASN A 89 -19.81 -15.71 3.51
C ASN A 89 -18.42 -16.36 3.51
N VAL A 90 -17.43 -15.61 4.02
CA VAL A 90 -16.04 -16.04 4.18
C VAL A 90 -15.60 -16.10 5.64
N GLU A 91 -16.55 -16.17 6.56
CA GLU A 91 -16.28 -16.28 7.99
C GLU A 91 -15.46 -17.55 8.29
N GLY A 92 -14.42 -17.45 9.10
CA GLY A 92 -13.52 -18.55 9.44
C GLY A 92 -12.57 -19.00 8.33
N VAL A 93 -12.63 -18.39 7.15
CA VAL A 93 -11.72 -18.70 6.04
C VAL A 93 -10.36 -18.05 6.29
N GLU A 94 -9.27 -18.81 6.08
CA GLU A 94 -7.91 -18.25 6.18
C GLU A 94 -7.68 -17.20 5.08
N PRO A 95 -7.29 -15.97 5.42
CA PRO A 95 -7.11 -14.92 4.43
C PRO A 95 -5.92 -15.24 3.52
N LEU A 96 -6.08 -14.91 2.24
CA LEU A 96 -5.07 -15.09 1.22
C LEU A 96 -4.59 -13.74 0.68
N ARG A 97 -3.37 -13.70 0.14
CA ARG A 97 -2.82 -12.55 -0.58
C ARG A 97 -1.69 -12.98 -1.49
N ILE A 98 -1.53 -12.30 -2.63
CA ILE A 98 -0.32 -12.45 -3.44
C ILE A 98 0.80 -11.61 -2.81
N VAL A 99 1.93 -12.28 -2.52
CA VAL A 99 3.14 -11.66 -1.97
C VAL A 99 4.35 -12.26 -2.69
N GLU A 100 5.30 -11.41 -3.05
CA GLU A 100 6.52 -11.80 -3.75
C GLU A 100 7.75 -11.08 -3.20
N GLY A 101 8.92 -11.31 -3.78
CA GLY A 101 10.16 -10.61 -3.45
C GLY A 101 11.00 -11.37 -2.45
N PHE A 102 10.63 -11.49 -1.20
CA PHE A 102 11.36 -12.17 -0.13
C PHE A 102 12.90 -12.10 -0.28
N SER A 103 13.42 -10.89 -0.45
CA SER A 103 14.82 -10.65 -0.83
C SER A 103 15.51 -9.65 0.10
N PRO A 104 16.86 -9.69 0.18
CA PRO A 104 17.60 -8.75 0.99
C PRO A 104 17.72 -7.39 0.31
N HIS A 105 17.66 -6.31 1.10
CA HIS A 105 17.76 -4.93 0.64
C HIS A 105 18.86 -4.17 1.37
N GLN A 106 19.56 -3.29 0.64
CA GLN A 106 20.62 -2.41 1.15
C GLN A 106 20.12 -1.01 1.50
N VAL A 107 18.92 -0.64 1.03
CA VAL A 107 18.42 0.74 1.12
C VAL A 107 17.42 0.91 2.27
N GLY A 108 16.55 -0.08 2.48
CA GLY A 108 15.43 -0.01 3.41
C GLY A 108 14.30 0.90 2.95
N GLY A 109 13.11 0.66 3.46
CA GLY A 109 11.92 1.46 3.18
C GLY A 109 11.91 2.81 3.91
N VAL A 110 10.83 3.55 3.78
CA VAL A 110 10.64 4.87 4.38
C VAL A 110 10.72 4.82 5.91
N GLY A 111 10.11 3.81 6.53
CA GLY A 111 10.17 3.58 7.98
C GLY A 111 11.51 3.00 8.47
N THR A 112 12.56 2.95 7.66
CA THR A 112 13.89 2.56 8.13
C THR A 112 14.60 3.75 8.76
N PRO A 113 15.08 3.65 10.01
CA PRO A 113 15.80 4.74 10.69
C PRO A 113 17.04 5.20 9.89
N TYR A 114 17.29 6.51 9.87
CA TYR A 114 18.41 7.10 9.12
C TYR A 114 19.76 6.54 9.54
N TRP A 115 19.97 6.23 10.82
CA TRP A 115 21.24 5.66 11.32
C TRP A 115 21.50 4.22 10.87
N VAL A 116 20.51 3.58 10.25
CA VAL A 116 20.63 2.26 9.62
C VAL A 116 20.89 2.40 8.12
N LYS A 117 20.33 3.45 7.49
CA LYS A 117 20.52 3.74 6.06
C LYS A 117 21.99 4.07 5.75
N GLY A 118 22.46 3.61 4.60
CA GLY A 118 23.85 3.84 4.18
C GLY A 118 24.89 2.93 4.82
N LYS A 119 24.53 1.99 5.67
CA LYS A 119 25.43 0.93 6.16
C LYS A 119 25.84 0.00 5.00
N ALA A 120 27.06 -0.51 5.04
CA ALA A 120 27.50 -1.54 4.10
C ALA A 120 26.73 -2.85 4.31
N GLY A 121 26.40 -3.54 3.21
CA GLY A 121 25.69 -4.81 3.26
C GLY A 121 24.17 -4.68 3.28
N TYR A 122 23.50 -5.77 3.60
CA TYR A 122 22.03 -5.79 3.70
C TYR A 122 21.56 -5.27 5.05
N ILE A 123 20.53 -4.46 5.06
CA ILE A 123 19.95 -3.87 6.27
C ILE A 123 18.58 -4.46 6.63
N GLU A 124 17.91 -5.05 5.66
CA GLU A 124 16.63 -5.72 5.86
C GLU A 124 16.41 -6.83 4.82
N VAL A 125 15.44 -7.69 5.09
CA VAL A 125 14.79 -8.53 4.08
C VAL A 125 13.37 -8.02 3.88
N ALA A 126 12.90 -7.96 2.63
CA ALA A 126 11.59 -7.42 2.32
C ALA A 126 10.75 -8.39 1.49
N ALA A 127 9.44 -8.34 1.75
CA ALA A 127 8.39 -8.92 0.95
C ALA A 127 7.52 -7.83 0.34
N PHE A 128 6.95 -8.08 -0.83
CA PHE A 128 6.15 -7.11 -1.57
C PHE A 128 4.75 -7.64 -1.81
N ALA A 129 3.77 -6.97 -1.23
CA ALA A 129 2.36 -7.31 -1.32
C ALA A 129 1.74 -6.76 -2.61
N ALA A 130 1.10 -7.62 -3.41
CA ALA A 130 0.41 -7.21 -4.63
C ALA A 130 -0.90 -6.47 -4.35
N GLY A 131 -1.33 -5.68 -5.32
CA GLY A 131 -2.53 -4.84 -5.24
C GLY A 131 -2.31 -3.52 -4.49
N CYS A 132 -2.84 -2.44 -5.05
CA CYS A 132 -2.83 -1.10 -4.45
C CYS A 132 -4.16 -0.41 -4.73
N ASN A 133 -4.64 0.39 -3.80
CA ASN A 133 -5.84 1.21 -3.99
C ASN A 133 -5.55 2.51 -4.76
N LEU A 134 -4.28 2.90 -4.89
CA LEU A 134 -3.83 4.02 -5.73
C LEU A 134 -3.50 3.55 -7.16
N ARG A 135 -3.37 4.52 -8.09
CA ARG A 135 -3.08 4.31 -9.51
C ARG A 135 -1.92 5.18 -9.99
N CYS A 136 -0.94 5.41 -9.10
CA CYS A 136 0.18 6.33 -9.36
C CYS A 136 0.81 6.10 -10.74
N PRO A 137 0.80 7.10 -11.63
CA PRO A 137 1.43 6.96 -12.94
C PRO A 137 2.96 6.77 -12.88
N THR A 138 3.58 7.19 -11.78
CA THR A 138 5.01 7.03 -11.50
C THR A 138 5.29 5.90 -10.51
N CYS A 139 4.45 4.86 -10.47
CA CYS A 139 4.63 3.76 -9.53
C CYS A 139 5.93 2.99 -9.79
N GLN A 140 6.86 2.99 -8.83
CA GLN A 140 8.12 2.26 -8.93
C GLN A 140 7.93 0.74 -8.77
N ASN A 141 6.87 0.33 -8.07
CA ASN A 141 6.53 -1.07 -7.82
C ASN A 141 5.37 -1.56 -8.70
N TYR A 142 5.20 -0.99 -9.91
CA TYR A 142 4.05 -1.32 -10.76
C TYR A 142 3.95 -2.80 -11.12
N PHE A 143 5.07 -3.48 -11.30
CA PHE A 143 5.12 -4.91 -11.63
C PHE A 143 4.56 -5.77 -10.49
N VAL A 144 4.85 -5.44 -9.22
CA VAL A 144 4.22 -6.07 -8.05
C VAL A 144 2.76 -5.65 -7.92
N THR A 145 2.51 -4.33 -8.00
CA THR A 145 1.19 -3.73 -7.77
C THR A 145 0.10 -4.34 -8.65
N TYR A 146 0.42 -4.62 -9.91
CA TYR A 146 -0.53 -5.16 -10.88
C TYR A 146 -0.40 -6.68 -11.11
N ASN A 147 0.42 -7.36 -10.31
CA ASN A 147 0.58 -8.80 -10.43
C ASN A 147 -0.63 -9.53 -9.83
N SER A 148 -1.31 -10.30 -10.66
CA SER A 148 -2.41 -11.20 -10.28
C SER A 148 -2.16 -12.65 -10.68
N ALA A 149 -0.98 -12.95 -11.26
CA ALA A 149 -0.67 -14.24 -11.84
C ALA A 149 -0.02 -15.22 -10.87
N LEU A 150 0.59 -14.71 -9.79
CA LEU A 150 1.22 -15.57 -8.78
C LEU A 150 0.17 -16.21 -7.87
N PRO A 151 0.47 -17.41 -7.31
CA PRO A 151 -0.39 -18.01 -6.32
C PRO A 151 -0.45 -17.15 -5.06
N ALA A 152 -1.65 -16.97 -4.53
CA ALA A 152 -1.84 -16.32 -3.24
C ALA A 152 -1.36 -17.25 -2.12
N MET A 153 -0.89 -16.65 -1.02
CA MET A 153 -0.39 -17.38 0.15
C MET A 153 -1.05 -16.90 1.43
N THR A 154 -1.06 -17.76 2.41
CA THR A 154 -1.50 -17.46 3.77
C THR A 154 -0.52 -16.55 4.50
N PRO A 155 -0.96 -15.85 5.57
CA PRO A 155 -0.07 -15.09 6.45
C PRO A 155 1.07 -15.94 7.03
N ASN A 156 0.78 -17.20 7.36
CA ASN A 156 1.76 -18.14 7.92
C ASN A 156 2.88 -18.47 6.95
N GLU A 157 2.55 -18.75 5.69
CA GLU A 157 3.52 -19.05 4.63
C GLU A 157 4.43 -17.85 4.36
N ALA A 158 3.85 -16.65 4.24
CA ALA A 158 4.60 -15.43 4.00
C ALA A 158 5.56 -15.11 5.17
N ALA A 159 5.06 -15.18 6.40
CA ALA A 159 5.87 -14.95 7.60
C ALA A 159 7.02 -15.96 7.73
N TRP A 160 6.77 -17.24 7.42
CA TRP A 160 7.80 -18.27 7.44
C TRP A 160 8.89 -17.98 6.40
N LYS A 161 8.50 -17.67 5.15
CA LYS A 161 9.46 -17.33 4.08
C LYS A 161 10.34 -16.14 4.47
N LEU A 162 9.73 -15.06 4.99
CA LEU A 162 10.47 -13.86 5.38
C LEU A 162 11.41 -14.12 6.57
N SER A 163 10.98 -14.90 7.56
CA SER A 163 11.82 -15.33 8.69
C SER A 163 13.02 -16.17 8.24
N LEU A 164 12.83 -17.03 7.23
CA LEU A 164 13.91 -17.81 6.65
C LEU A 164 14.96 -16.90 5.98
N MET A 165 14.50 -15.88 5.25
CA MET A 165 15.38 -14.89 4.62
C MET A 165 16.13 -14.05 5.65
N ARG A 166 15.46 -13.62 6.75
CA ARG A 166 16.14 -12.96 7.86
C ARG A 166 17.34 -13.74 8.37
N LYS A 167 17.13 -15.03 8.67
CA LYS A 167 18.18 -15.94 9.15
C LYS A 167 19.28 -16.13 8.12
N ARG A 168 18.92 -16.29 6.84
CA ARG A 168 19.87 -16.52 5.75
C ARG A 168 20.82 -15.35 5.54
N TYR A 169 20.32 -14.11 5.67
CA TYR A 169 21.09 -12.89 5.42
C TYR A 169 21.62 -12.21 6.69
N GLY A 170 21.29 -12.73 7.87
CA GLY A 170 21.80 -12.23 9.14
C GLY A 170 21.40 -10.79 9.45
N VAL A 171 20.16 -10.39 9.10
CA VAL A 171 19.65 -9.04 9.32
C VAL A 171 18.62 -9.02 10.44
N ASP A 172 18.44 -7.88 11.11
CA ASP A 172 17.45 -7.74 12.17
C ASP A 172 16.06 -7.37 11.64
N ARG A 173 16.00 -6.68 10.50
CA ARG A 173 14.80 -6.07 9.97
C ARG A 173 14.10 -6.94 8.94
N MET A 174 12.79 -7.04 9.07
CA MET A 174 11.88 -7.71 8.15
C MET A 174 10.79 -6.73 7.72
N ALA A 175 10.76 -6.41 6.43
CA ALA A 175 9.84 -5.42 5.87
C ALA A 175 8.73 -6.08 5.04
N ILE A 176 7.56 -5.48 5.06
CA ILE A 176 6.54 -5.67 4.03
C ILE A 176 6.19 -4.32 3.41
N SER A 177 6.27 -4.28 2.09
CA SER A 177 6.02 -3.12 1.24
C SER A 177 5.20 -3.55 0.01
N GLY A 178 5.41 -2.97 -1.18
CA GLY A 178 4.85 -3.46 -2.45
C GLY A 178 3.89 -2.48 -3.09
N GLY A 179 2.68 -2.92 -3.41
CA GLY A 179 1.53 -2.10 -3.73
C GLY A 179 1.07 -1.36 -2.49
N GLU A 180 0.01 -1.87 -1.82
CA GLU A 180 -0.38 -1.38 -0.50
C GLU A 180 -0.60 -2.56 0.46
N ALA A 181 0.30 -2.70 1.42
CA ALA A 181 0.34 -3.85 2.32
C ALA A 181 -0.91 -3.95 3.23
N THR A 182 -1.52 -2.83 3.60
CA THR A 182 -2.61 -2.73 4.59
C THR A 182 -4.01 -3.01 4.05
N LEU A 183 -4.17 -3.23 2.73
CA LEU A 183 -5.49 -3.43 2.15
C LEU A 183 -6.22 -4.64 2.74
N ASN A 184 -5.58 -5.79 2.82
CA ASN A 184 -6.14 -6.96 3.47
C ASN A 184 -5.75 -6.96 4.96
N HIS A 185 -6.60 -6.34 5.76
CA HIS A 185 -6.32 -6.07 7.17
C HIS A 185 -6.14 -7.35 7.99
N ASP A 186 -7.03 -8.32 7.83
CA ASP A 186 -6.95 -9.59 8.56
C ASP A 186 -5.66 -10.36 8.20
N TRP A 187 -5.30 -10.36 6.92
CA TRP A 187 -4.08 -10.99 6.45
C TRP A 187 -2.83 -10.35 7.09
N ILE A 188 -2.71 -9.00 7.05
CA ILE A 188 -1.51 -8.31 7.52
C ILE A 188 -1.34 -8.39 9.04
N VAL A 189 -2.43 -8.34 9.80
CA VAL A 189 -2.42 -8.52 11.26
C VAL A 189 -1.97 -9.94 11.63
N LYS A 190 -2.54 -10.96 10.99
CA LYS A 190 -2.11 -12.36 11.19
C LYS A 190 -0.67 -12.59 10.78
N PHE A 191 -0.22 -11.96 9.67
CA PHE A 191 1.17 -12.01 9.21
C PHE A 191 2.15 -11.47 10.26
N PHE A 192 1.93 -10.28 10.82
CA PHE A 192 2.81 -9.72 11.84
C PHE A 192 2.79 -10.52 13.14
N LYS A 193 1.62 -10.97 13.60
CA LYS A 193 1.50 -11.86 14.76
C LYS A 193 2.32 -13.14 14.58
N LYS A 194 2.28 -13.74 13.40
CA LYS A 194 3.07 -14.94 13.09
C LYS A 194 4.55 -14.63 12.97
N LEU A 195 4.90 -13.53 12.28
CA LEU A 195 6.28 -13.09 12.10
C LEU A 195 6.99 -12.87 13.44
N ARG A 196 6.31 -12.19 14.38
CA ARG A 196 6.79 -11.97 15.75
C ARG A 196 7.03 -13.29 16.50
N ARG A 197 6.11 -14.26 16.37
CA ARG A 197 6.28 -15.59 17.01
C ARG A 197 7.47 -16.37 16.46
N LEU A 198 7.78 -16.21 15.16
CA LEU A 198 8.92 -16.86 14.52
C LEU A 198 10.27 -16.20 14.81
N ASN A 199 10.24 -14.94 15.27
CA ASN A 199 11.41 -14.11 15.55
C ASN A 199 11.24 -13.41 16.91
N PRO A 200 11.35 -14.17 18.02
CA PRO A 200 11.04 -13.66 19.37
C PRO A 200 12.20 -12.87 20.01
N ASP A 201 13.34 -12.77 19.34
CA ASP A 201 14.52 -12.06 19.84
C ASP A 201 14.32 -10.54 19.84
N GLU A 202 15.00 -9.84 20.75
CA GLU A 202 14.87 -8.40 20.98
C GLU A 202 15.37 -7.54 19.80
N ASN A 203 16.24 -8.09 18.94
CA ASN A 203 16.77 -7.38 17.78
C ASN A 203 15.81 -7.39 16.60
N ALA A 204 14.84 -8.32 16.59
CA ALA A 204 13.89 -8.43 15.49
C ALA A 204 13.08 -7.16 15.29
N ARG A 205 13.09 -6.61 14.06
CA ARG A 205 12.32 -5.43 13.66
C ARG A 205 11.30 -5.79 12.61
N PHE A 206 10.07 -5.34 12.80
CA PHE A 206 8.91 -5.63 11.96
C PHE A 206 8.44 -4.35 11.29
N HIS A 207 8.86 -4.17 10.05
CA HIS A 207 8.71 -2.92 9.32
C HIS A 207 7.53 -3.00 8.34
N LEU A 208 6.67 -1.98 8.37
CA LEU A 208 5.54 -1.78 7.47
C LEU A 208 5.71 -0.50 6.68
N ASP A 209 5.85 -0.59 5.34
CA ASP A 209 5.67 0.56 4.45
C ASP A 209 4.22 0.60 3.95
N THR A 210 3.61 1.78 3.94
CA THR A 210 2.20 1.97 3.57
C THR A 210 1.95 3.36 2.98
N ASN A 211 0.97 3.48 2.08
CA ASN A 211 0.48 4.79 1.65
C ASN A 211 -0.50 5.42 2.66
N ALA A 212 -0.79 4.73 3.75
CA ALA A 212 -1.61 5.13 4.89
C ALA A 212 -3.06 5.54 4.56
N THR A 213 -3.51 5.43 3.32
CA THR A 213 -4.81 5.97 2.86
C THR A 213 -6.03 5.20 3.38
N VAL A 214 -5.83 4.01 3.96
CA VAL A 214 -6.88 3.18 4.57
C VAL A 214 -6.57 2.83 6.04
N LEU A 215 -5.59 3.48 6.63
CA LEU A 215 -5.20 3.30 8.03
C LEU A 215 -6.11 4.12 8.95
N THR A 216 -7.25 3.56 9.33
CA THR A 216 -8.08 4.08 10.43
C THR A 216 -7.37 3.84 11.77
N ARG A 217 -7.81 4.53 12.83
CA ARG A 217 -7.25 4.37 14.19
C ARG A 217 -7.23 2.91 14.64
N GLU A 218 -8.37 2.24 14.52
CA GLU A 218 -8.54 0.82 14.85
C GLU A 218 -7.53 -0.07 14.10
N ARG A 219 -7.34 0.16 12.80
CA ARG A 219 -6.38 -0.59 11.99
C ARG A 219 -4.92 -0.33 12.42
N ILE A 220 -4.61 0.89 12.85
CA ILE A 220 -3.29 1.22 13.41
C ILE A 220 -3.07 0.46 14.71
N ASP A 221 -4.05 0.51 15.63
CA ASP A 221 -3.99 -0.16 16.94
C ASP A 221 -3.75 -1.68 16.74
N ASP A 222 -4.50 -2.31 15.85
CA ASP A 222 -4.34 -3.73 15.53
C ASP A 222 -2.94 -4.08 15.00
N LEU A 223 -2.35 -3.23 14.14
CA LEU A 223 -1.02 -3.43 13.58
C LEU A 223 0.08 -3.30 14.64
N ILE A 224 0.01 -2.29 15.50
CA ILE A 224 0.95 -2.10 16.61
C ILE A 224 0.86 -3.27 17.60
N MET A 225 -0.36 -3.67 17.97
CA MET A 225 -0.59 -4.82 18.84
C MET A 225 -0.16 -6.16 18.19
N ALA A 226 -0.20 -6.26 16.86
CA ALA A 226 0.33 -7.41 16.14
C ALA A 226 1.86 -7.49 16.16
N GLY A 227 2.54 -6.38 16.50
CA GLY A 227 3.98 -6.34 16.69
C GLY A 227 4.77 -5.49 15.69
N VAL A 228 4.12 -4.61 14.92
CA VAL A 228 4.83 -3.64 14.08
C VAL A 228 5.73 -2.76 14.96
N THR A 229 7.02 -2.70 14.65
CA THR A 229 8.03 -1.91 15.38
C THR A 229 8.51 -0.68 14.63
N ASP A 230 8.30 -0.67 13.32
CA ASP A 230 8.73 0.41 12.42
C ASP A 230 7.65 0.62 11.34
N ILE A 231 7.24 1.86 11.14
CA ILE A 231 6.19 2.19 10.16
C ILE A 231 6.63 3.33 9.25
N GLY A 232 6.39 3.15 7.94
CA GLY A 232 6.73 4.11 6.90
C GLY A 232 5.50 4.61 6.15
N PRO A 233 4.72 5.57 6.71
CA PRO A 233 3.62 6.17 5.97
C PRO A 233 4.12 7.13 4.89
N ASP A 234 3.60 6.97 3.66
CA ASP A 234 3.87 7.86 2.53
C ASP A 234 2.79 8.95 2.40
N LEU A 235 3.07 10.16 2.80
CA LEU A 235 2.22 11.33 2.56
C LEU A 235 2.41 11.82 1.13
N LYS A 236 1.41 11.61 0.26
CA LYS A 236 1.54 11.89 -1.18
C LYS A 236 1.44 13.37 -1.54
N ALA A 237 0.66 14.16 -0.79
CA ALA A 237 0.47 15.59 -1.05
C ALA A 237 -0.16 16.31 0.16
N PHE A 238 -0.22 17.65 0.07
CA PHE A 238 -1.00 18.50 0.96
C PHE A 238 -2.34 18.89 0.34
N ARG A 239 -2.34 19.22 -0.97
CA ARG A 239 -3.53 19.64 -1.72
C ARG A 239 -4.18 18.45 -2.42
N LEU A 240 -5.49 18.51 -2.60
CA LEU A 240 -6.27 17.47 -3.27
C LEU A 240 -5.83 17.28 -4.73
N GLU A 241 -5.62 18.36 -5.45
CA GLU A 241 -5.24 18.33 -6.86
C GLU A 241 -3.90 17.66 -7.06
N THR A 242 -2.92 17.99 -6.21
CA THR A 242 -1.59 17.36 -6.24
C THR A 242 -1.69 15.88 -5.83
N PHE A 243 -2.52 15.56 -4.85
CA PHE A 243 -2.79 14.17 -4.48
C PHE A 243 -3.36 13.37 -5.66
N GLN A 244 -4.37 13.91 -6.36
CA GLN A 244 -4.95 13.28 -7.54
C GLN A 244 -3.91 13.10 -8.67
N LEU A 245 -3.09 14.12 -8.91
CA LEU A 245 -2.04 14.10 -9.93
C LEU A 245 -0.96 13.01 -9.65
N ILE A 246 -0.55 12.84 -8.38
CA ILE A 246 0.44 11.85 -7.96
C ILE A 246 -0.17 10.45 -7.93
N THR A 247 -1.40 10.32 -7.41
CA THR A 247 -2.01 9.01 -7.12
C THR A 247 -2.84 8.44 -8.25
N GLY A 248 -3.26 9.27 -9.22
CA GLY A 248 -4.14 8.87 -10.31
C GLY A 248 -5.57 8.54 -9.88
N ILE A 249 -6.02 9.03 -8.73
CA ILE A 249 -7.41 8.86 -8.27
C ILE A 249 -8.25 10.02 -8.81
N GLU A 250 -9.13 9.74 -9.75
CA GLU A 250 -9.99 10.74 -10.40
C GLU A 250 -11.20 11.14 -9.55
N ASP A 251 -11.77 10.20 -8.81
CA ASP A 251 -12.87 10.43 -7.89
C ASP A 251 -12.42 11.35 -6.74
N LYS A 252 -12.97 12.58 -6.73
CA LYS A 252 -12.60 13.63 -5.77
C LYS A 252 -12.94 13.28 -4.33
N GLU A 253 -14.10 12.66 -4.09
CA GLU A 253 -14.55 12.32 -2.75
C GLU A 253 -13.66 11.21 -2.17
N LEU A 254 -13.38 10.19 -2.94
CA LEU A 254 -12.46 9.13 -2.55
C LEU A 254 -11.02 9.64 -2.35
N ALA A 255 -10.54 10.51 -3.25
CA ALA A 255 -9.22 11.13 -3.15
C ALA A 255 -9.09 11.97 -1.87
N LEU A 256 -10.11 12.77 -1.56
CA LEU A 256 -10.15 13.56 -0.32
C LEU A 256 -10.18 12.68 0.92
N LYS A 257 -10.96 11.60 0.91
CA LYS A 257 -11.03 10.62 2.00
C LYS A 257 -9.66 9.95 2.22
N TYR A 258 -8.99 9.54 1.16
CA TYR A 258 -7.65 8.96 1.21
C TYR A 258 -6.60 9.95 1.73
N LEU A 259 -6.58 11.16 1.19
CA LEU A 259 -5.66 12.23 1.62
C LEU A 259 -5.83 12.53 3.11
N LYS A 260 -7.06 12.74 3.56
CA LYS A 260 -7.37 13.01 4.96
C LYS A 260 -6.94 11.86 5.86
N THR A 261 -7.30 10.62 5.51
CA THR A 261 -6.95 9.43 6.31
C THR A 261 -5.44 9.27 6.46
N SER A 262 -4.64 9.52 5.41
CA SER A 262 -3.18 9.40 5.52
C SER A 262 -2.57 10.43 6.47
N TRP A 263 -3.06 11.66 6.49
CA TRP A 263 -2.63 12.68 7.44
C TRP A 263 -3.10 12.39 8.87
N ASP A 264 -4.34 11.95 9.04
CA ASP A 264 -4.90 11.57 10.34
C ASP A 264 -4.16 10.36 10.94
N ALA A 265 -3.75 9.40 10.08
CA ALA A 265 -2.94 8.25 10.48
C ALA A 265 -1.57 8.66 11.04
N VAL A 266 -0.85 9.54 10.33
CA VAL A 266 0.45 10.05 10.81
C VAL A 266 0.31 10.74 12.17
N LYS A 267 -0.68 11.63 12.28
CA LYS A 267 -0.93 12.32 13.57
C LYS A 267 -1.29 11.32 14.66
N TYR A 268 -2.16 10.36 14.41
CA TYR A 268 -2.57 9.38 15.39
C TYR A 268 -1.41 8.50 15.88
N ILE A 269 -0.52 8.06 14.97
CA ILE A 269 0.67 7.31 15.32
C ILE A 269 1.63 8.16 16.18
N ALA A 270 1.81 9.43 15.79
CA ALA A 270 2.66 10.36 16.54
C ALA A 270 2.15 10.60 17.97
N ASP A 271 0.84 10.80 18.11
CA ASP A 271 0.23 11.13 19.42
C ASP A 271 0.16 9.93 20.39
N ASN A 272 0.14 8.67 19.88
CA ASN A 272 -0.18 7.51 20.71
C ASN A 272 0.94 6.46 20.82
N TYR A 273 1.85 6.39 19.82
CA TYR A 273 2.77 5.26 19.70
C TYR A 273 4.23 5.65 19.44
N TYR A 274 4.49 6.72 18.72
CA TYR A 274 5.83 7.21 18.43
C TYR A 274 6.31 8.17 19.54
N PRO A 275 7.59 8.10 19.97
CA PRO A 275 8.61 7.14 19.53
C PRO A 275 8.70 5.89 20.41
N GLU A 276 7.90 5.77 21.49
CA GLU A 276 8.08 4.80 22.58
C GLU A 276 7.82 3.35 22.11
N MET A 277 6.78 3.14 21.31
CA MET A 277 6.36 1.79 20.87
C MET A 277 6.74 1.49 19.44
N VAL A 278 6.76 2.50 18.56
CA VAL A 278 7.03 2.34 17.13
C VAL A 278 7.93 3.46 16.63
N PHE A 279 8.91 3.11 15.80
CA PHE A 279 9.62 4.10 15.01
C PHE A 279 8.77 4.50 13.79
N MET A 280 8.65 5.79 13.52
CA MET A 280 7.97 6.32 12.35
C MET A 280 8.91 7.12 11.45
N GLY A 281 8.93 6.78 10.15
CA GLY A 281 9.59 7.58 9.12
C GLY A 281 8.56 7.96 8.05
N ILE A 282 8.34 9.25 7.81
CA ILE A 282 7.35 9.76 6.87
C ILE A 282 7.97 9.90 5.47
N GLY A 283 7.36 9.28 4.47
CA GLY A 283 7.73 9.44 3.07
C GLY A 283 7.05 10.65 2.42
N ILE A 284 7.79 11.42 1.65
CA ILE A 284 7.24 12.47 0.79
C ILE A 284 7.80 12.29 -0.62
N PRO A 285 6.96 12.03 -1.65
CA PRO A 285 7.43 11.99 -3.02
C PRO A 285 7.73 13.41 -3.52
N TYR A 286 8.88 13.58 -4.15
CA TYR A 286 9.25 14.86 -4.75
C TYR A 286 9.63 14.70 -6.22
N ASN A 287 9.06 15.56 -7.05
CA ASN A 287 9.50 15.88 -8.40
C ASN A 287 8.96 17.28 -8.75
N ARG A 288 9.76 18.09 -9.45
CA ARG A 288 9.33 19.43 -9.90
C ARG A 288 8.09 19.43 -10.79
N PHE A 289 7.77 18.31 -11.40
CA PHE A 289 6.55 18.15 -12.17
C PHE A 289 5.29 18.23 -11.29
N PHE A 290 5.34 17.66 -10.08
CA PHE A 290 4.23 17.69 -9.12
C PHE A 290 4.26 18.95 -8.26
N TYR A 291 5.45 19.43 -7.97
CA TYR A 291 5.73 20.60 -7.12
C TYR A 291 6.55 21.63 -7.92
N PRO A 292 5.91 22.40 -8.83
CA PRO A 292 6.62 23.41 -9.65
C PRO A 292 7.24 24.52 -8.80
N THR A 293 6.69 24.75 -7.60
CA THR A 293 7.29 25.56 -6.53
C THR A 293 7.38 24.72 -5.26
N LEU A 294 8.21 25.12 -4.30
CA LEU A 294 8.31 24.42 -3.01
C LEU A 294 7.19 24.76 -2.03
N GLU A 295 6.29 25.68 -2.37
CA GLU A 295 5.26 26.20 -1.45
C GLU A 295 4.43 25.08 -0.79
N GLU A 296 3.90 24.14 -1.59
CA GLU A 296 3.09 23.05 -1.05
C GLU A 296 3.93 22.09 -0.21
N LEU A 297 5.16 21.80 -0.65
CA LEU A 297 6.07 20.94 0.08
C LEU A 297 6.46 21.54 1.43
N LEU A 298 6.66 22.87 1.50
CA LEU A 298 6.90 23.57 2.75
C LEU A 298 5.70 23.50 3.68
N LYS A 299 4.47 23.64 3.16
CA LYS A 299 3.24 23.42 3.96
C LYS A 299 3.12 21.99 4.51
N MET A 300 3.56 20.98 3.75
CA MET A 300 3.68 19.61 4.28
C MET A 300 4.68 19.58 5.43
N GLY A 301 5.87 20.16 5.24
CA GLY A 301 6.91 20.22 6.25
C GLY A 301 6.46 20.95 7.53
N GLU A 302 5.85 22.12 7.41
CA GLU A 302 5.28 22.88 8.54
C GLU A 302 4.23 22.06 9.31
N LYS A 303 3.34 21.38 8.60
CA LYS A 303 2.32 20.53 9.23
C LYS A 303 2.94 19.34 9.94
N ILE A 304 3.95 18.68 9.36
CA ILE A 304 4.66 17.57 10.01
C ILE A 304 5.42 18.08 11.23
N ALA A 305 6.14 19.21 11.12
CA ALA A 305 6.86 19.82 12.23
C ALA A 305 5.94 20.24 13.38
N SER A 306 4.69 20.64 13.08
CA SER A 306 3.69 20.92 14.09
C SER A 306 3.17 19.68 14.84
N ILE A 307 3.30 18.50 14.24
CA ILE A 307 2.99 17.21 14.88
C ILE A 307 4.20 16.81 15.74
N ASP A 308 5.37 16.66 15.14
CA ASP A 308 6.63 16.40 15.82
C ASP A 308 7.82 16.84 14.93
N PRO A 309 8.63 17.84 15.36
CA PRO A 309 9.79 18.30 14.58
C PRO A 309 10.93 17.27 14.49
N ASP A 310 10.93 16.27 15.37
CA ASP A 310 11.94 15.21 15.43
C ASP A 310 11.54 13.92 14.72
N VAL A 311 10.34 13.84 14.14
CA VAL A 311 9.98 12.70 13.30
C VAL A 311 10.85 12.68 12.04
N GLN A 312 11.32 11.49 11.65
CA GLN A 312 12.09 11.35 10.42
C GLN A 312 11.23 11.60 9.19
N VAL A 313 11.69 12.47 8.28
CA VAL A 313 11.09 12.66 6.96
C VAL A 313 12.06 12.17 5.89
N CYS A 314 11.60 11.27 5.02
CA CYS A 314 12.34 10.76 3.88
C CYS A 314 11.73 11.30 2.58
N VAL A 315 12.45 12.20 1.91
CA VAL A 315 12.00 12.72 0.61
C VAL A 315 12.49 11.78 -0.50
N LEU A 316 11.55 11.25 -1.26
CA LEU A 316 11.79 10.29 -2.33
C LEU A 316 11.92 11.00 -3.67
N ASP A 317 13.01 10.75 -4.40
CA ASP A 317 13.24 11.28 -5.73
C ASP A 317 12.33 10.57 -6.76
N TYR A 318 11.10 11.04 -6.94
CA TYR A 318 10.22 10.47 -7.95
C TYR A 318 10.81 10.68 -9.35
N ARG A 319 11.13 9.55 -9.98
CA ARG A 319 11.83 9.45 -11.25
C ARG A 319 10.89 9.00 -12.37
N PRO A 320 11.29 9.12 -13.67
CA PRO A 320 10.51 8.57 -14.77
C PRO A 320 10.36 7.06 -14.62
N GLU A 321 9.11 6.62 -14.43
CA GLU A 321 8.77 5.23 -14.19
C GLU A 321 7.36 4.91 -14.72
N PHE A 322 7.07 3.65 -14.98
CA PHE A 322 5.78 3.10 -15.37
C PHE A 322 5.12 3.85 -16.55
N ARG A 323 4.05 4.62 -16.29
CA ARG A 323 3.26 5.35 -17.29
C ARG A 323 3.67 6.81 -17.45
N ARG A 324 4.54 7.33 -16.58
CA ARG A 324 5.00 8.72 -16.59
C ARG A 324 6.52 8.79 -16.77
N ARG A 325 6.94 8.46 -17.98
CA ARG A 325 8.35 8.41 -18.34
C ARG A 325 8.92 9.73 -18.86
N GLU A 326 8.05 10.71 -19.08
CA GLU A 326 8.39 12.04 -19.59
C GLU A 326 8.94 13.00 -18.54
N ILE A 327 8.78 12.71 -17.24
CA ILE A 327 9.32 13.56 -16.18
C ILE A 327 10.84 13.39 -16.05
N VAL A 328 11.51 14.45 -15.58
CA VAL A 328 12.94 14.42 -15.36
C VAL A 328 13.23 14.04 -13.91
N GLN A 329 14.13 13.09 -13.69
CA GLN A 329 14.57 12.72 -12.34
C GLN A 329 15.21 13.90 -11.62
N PRO A 330 14.85 14.18 -10.36
CA PRO A 330 15.49 15.21 -9.56
C PRO A 330 17.01 14.95 -9.40
N THR A 331 17.81 15.99 -9.56
CA THR A 331 19.25 15.87 -9.32
C THR A 331 19.58 15.83 -7.83
N PRO A 332 20.73 15.25 -7.41
CA PRO A 332 21.17 15.29 -6.01
C PRO A 332 21.21 16.71 -5.43
N LYS A 333 21.65 17.69 -6.21
CA LYS A 333 21.69 19.11 -5.79
C LYS A 333 20.29 19.68 -5.54
N GLU A 334 19.32 19.29 -6.37
CA GLU A 334 17.92 19.68 -6.19
C GLU A 334 17.33 19.04 -4.92
N MET A 335 17.57 17.75 -4.70
CA MET A 335 17.11 17.05 -3.50
C MET A 335 17.71 17.62 -2.21
N LEU A 336 19.00 18.02 -2.23
CA LEU A 336 19.62 18.71 -1.09
C LEU A 336 18.99 20.08 -0.80
N ARG A 337 18.62 20.85 -1.83
CA ARG A 337 17.86 22.11 -1.64
C ARG A 337 16.48 21.86 -1.02
N VAL A 338 15.82 20.79 -1.42
CA VAL A 338 14.54 20.38 -0.81
C VAL A 338 14.74 20.04 0.67
N LYS A 339 15.79 19.30 1.01
CA LYS A 339 16.15 19.00 2.40
C LYS A 339 16.35 20.28 3.22
N GLU A 340 17.18 21.21 2.72
CA GLU A 340 17.45 22.47 3.40
C GLU A 340 16.17 23.30 3.61
N ALA A 341 15.29 23.35 2.61
CA ALA A 341 14.03 24.06 2.68
C ALA A 341 13.09 23.44 3.74
N LEU A 342 13.00 22.11 3.83
CA LEU A 342 12.21 21.42 4.85
C LEU A 342 12.81 21.56 6.26
N ASN A 343 14.14 21.59 6.38
CA ASN A 343 14.80 21.92 7.65
C ASN A 343 14.47 23.37 8.08
N GLY A 344 14.39 24.29 7.12
CA GLY A 344 14.06 25.71 7.36
C GLY A 344 12.65 25.94 7.93
N VAL A 345 11.71 25.02 7.73
CA VAL A 345 10.36 25.07 8.31
C VAL A 345 10.23 24.26 9.62
N GLY A 346 11.34 23.85 10.22
CA GLY A 346 11.39 23.30 11.56
C GLY A 346 11.60 21.78 11.67
N LEU A 347 11.67 21.04 10.56
CA LEU A 347 11.98 19.61 10.60
C LEU A 347 13.47 19.38 10.87
N ARG A 348 13.81 18.54 11.85
CA ARG A 348 15.18 18.30 12.30
C ARG A 348 15.83 17.07 11.67
N LYS A 349 15.03 16.06 11.27
CA LYS A 349 15.51 14.77 10.76
C LYS A 349 15.01 14.53 9.33
N VAL A 350 15.49 15.37 8.39
CA VAL A 350 15.16 15.22 6.97
C VAL A 350 16.28 14.48 6.24
N ILE A 351 15.93 13.38 5.59
CA ILE A 351 16.80 12.66 4.65
C ILE A 351 16.21 12.73 3.25
N VAL A 352 17.07 12.74 2.24
CA VAL A 352 16.67 12.72 0.84
C VAL A 352 17.25 11.51 0.14
N GLN A 353 16.43 10.81 -0.61
CA GLN A 353 16.87 9.78 -1.52
C GLN A 353 17.31 10.41 -2.84
N THR A 354 18.42 9.93 -3.40
CA THR A 354 18.95 10.38 -4.69
C THR A 354 19.53 9.19 -5.44
N ILE A 355 19.87 9.40 -6.72
CA ILE A 355 20.61 8.39 -7.50
C ILE A 355 21.99 8.06 -6.89
N ALA A 356 22.57 8.94 -6.08
CA ALA A 356 23.85 8.74 -5.40
C ALA A 356 23.71 8.16 -3.98
N GLY A 357 22.49 7.80 -3.56
CA GLY A 357 22.19 7.28 -2.21
C GLY A 357 21.37 8.25 -1.36
N HIS A 358 21.33 8.00 -0.05
CA HIS A 358 20.62 8.83 0.93
C HIS A 358 21.57 9.88 1.53
N PHE A 359 21.07 11.11 1.71
CA PHE A 359 21.78 12.21 2.37
C PHE A 359 20.94 12.81 3.49
N GLY A 360 21.55 13.04 4.65
CA GLY A 360 20.91 13.56 5.84
C GLY A 360 20.82 12.53 6.98
N PRO A 361 20.27 13.02 8.17
CA PRO A 361 19.80 14.36 8.51
C PRO A 361 20.89 15.42 8.57
#